data_52f005012310a14646d71f6256347e56
#
_entry.id   52f005012310a14646d71f6256347e56
#
_cell.length_a   1.000
_cell.length_b   1.000
_cell.length_c   1.000
_cell.angle_alpha   90.00
_cell.angle_beta   90.00
_cell.angle_gamma   90.00
#
_symmetry.space_group_name_H-M   'P 1'
#
loop_
_entity.id
_entity.type
_entity.pdbx_description
1 polymer ?
#
loop_
_entity_poly.entity_id
_entity_poly.type
_entity_poly.pdbx_seq_one_letter_code
_entity_poly.pdbx_strand_id
1 'polypeptide(L)' 'MNVGAPEAVIRLDKWLWYARFFKTRSAASKAISAGRFRLDGQVMTKPHRQALCGQVLTFVQGDRVRVIKVVAIGTRR' A
#
# COMPACT_ATOMS: atom_id res chain seq x y z
N MET A 1 18.49 -2.18 -18.05
CA MET A 1 18.12 -2.34 -17.20
C MET A 1 17.85 -1.67 -16.29
N ASN A 2 17.57 -1.55 -16.01
CA ASN A 2 17.34 -1.00 -15.18
C ASN A 2 17.19 -1.15 -14.18
N VAL A 3 17.64 -0.95 -14.18
CA VAL A 3 17.76 -1.22 -13.09
C VAL A 3 17.22 -0.56 -11.97
N GLY A 4 16.58 0.40 -11.92
CA GLY A 4 15.80 0.92 -10.87
C GLY A 4 14.66 0.02 -10.46
N ALA A 5 14.61 -1.14 -11.02
CA ALA A 5 13.52 -2.05 -10.80
C ALA A 5 13.22 -2.36 -9.34
N PRO A 6 14.20 -2.57 -8.47
CA PRO A 6 13.87 -2.92 -7.09
C PRO A 6 13.04 -1.88 -6.38
N GLU A 7 13.12 -0.65 -6.80
CA GLU A 7 12.40 0.42 -6.15
C GLU A 7 10.98 0.56 -6.64
N ALA A 8 10.62 -0.18 -7.65
CA ALA A 8 9.27 -0.12 -8.19
C ALA A 8 8.32 -1.07 -7.47
N VAL A 9 8.82 -1.83 -6.50
CA VAL A 9 8.04 -2.84 -5.80
C VAL A 9 8.26 -2.70 -4.30
N ILE A 10 7.20 -2.68 -3.54
CA ILE A 10 7.28 -2.60 -2.08
C ILE A 10 6.09 -3.32 -1.48
N ARG A 11 6.30 -3.94 -0.32
CA ARG A 11 5.18 -4.54 0.41
C ARG A 11 4.17 -3.45 0.74
N LEU A 12 2.90 -3.79 0.60
CA LEU A 12 1.85 -2.81 0.79
C LEU A 12 1.80 -2.27 2.22
N ASP A 13 1.96 -3.16 3.22
CA ASP A 13 1.95 -2.72 4.61
C ASP A 13 3.10 -1.74 4.87
N LYS A 14 4.24 -2.00 4.28
CA LYS A 14 5.40 -1.13 4.44
C LYS A 14 5.18 0.21 3.74
N TRP A 15 4.59 0.18 2.55
CA TRP A 15 4.35 1.41 1.81
C TRP A 15 3.36 2.32 2.54
N LEU A 16 2.31 1.73 3.11
CA LEU A 16 1.32 2.50 3.86
C LEU A 16 1.94 3.16 5.08
N TRP A 17 2.89 2.49 5.70
CA TRP A 17 3.63 3.05 6.80
C TRP A 17 4.59 4.15 6.34
N TYR A 18 5.31 3.91 5.25
CA TYR A 18 6.19 4.93 4.67
C TYR A 18 5.44 6.19 4.30
N ALA A 19 4.28 6.04 3.71
CA ALA A 19 3.47 7.16 3.26
C ALA A 19 2.69 7.83 4.39
N ARG A 20 2.85 7.31 5.60
CA ARG A 20 2.27 7.87 6.81
C ARG A 20 0.75 7.78 6.88
N PHE A 21 0.17 6.83 6.16
CA PHE A 21 -1.25 6.56 6.30
C PHE A 21 -1.54 5.80 7.59
N PHE A 22 -0.56 5.07 8.10
CA PHE A 22 -0.67 4.32 9.35
C PHE A 22 0.57 4.59 10.20
N LYS A 23 0.37 4.61 11.50
CA LYS A 23 1.45 4.89 12.43
C LYS A 23 2.45 3.76 12.55
N THR A 24 1.98 2.53 12.35
CA THR A 24 2.84 1.35 12.43
C THR A 24 2.53 0.40 11.30
N ARG A 25 3.49 -0.46 10.97
CA ARG A 25 3.26 -1.50 9.98
C ARG A 25 2.22 -2.51 10.46
N SER A 26 2.18 -2.76 11.77
CA SER A 26 1.18 -3.67 12.35
C SER A 26 -0.23 -3.16 12.11
N ALA A 27 -0.44 -1.87 12.30
CA ALA A 27 -1.76 -1.29 12.04
C ALA A 27 -2.14 -1.42 10.58
N ALA A 28 -1.19 -1.18 9.67
CA ALA A 28 -1.43 -1.34 8.25
C ALA A 28 -1.76 -2.80 7.92
N SER A 29 -1.00 -3.74 8.47
CA SER A 29 -1.23 -5.16 8.23
C SER A 29 -2.62 -5.59 8.68
N LYS A 30 -3.03 -5.13 9.85
CA LYS A 30 -4.36 -5.47 10.37
C LYS A 30 -5.46 -4.91 9.48
N ALA A 31 -5.30 -3.69 9.02
CA ALA A 31 -6.30 -3.07 8.16
C ALA A 31 -6.42 -3.83 6.83
N ILE A 32 -5.29 -4.21 6.26
CA ILE A 32 -5.29 -4.96 5.01
C ILE A 32 -5.96 -6.32 5.21
N SER A 33 -5.61 -7.01 6.28
CA SER A 33 -6.16 -8.35 6.56
C SER A 33 -7.66 -8.31 6.81
N ALA A 34 -8.18 -7.17 7.21
CA ALA A 34 -9.61 -7.01 7.44
C ALA A 34 -10.42 -7.00 6.14
N GLY A 35 -9.76 -6.98 4.99
CA GLY A 35 -10.46 -7.06 3.70
C GLY A 35 -11.01 -5.74 3.21
N ARG A 36 -10.51 -4.64 3.72
CA ARG A 36 -11.03 -3.32 3.36
C ARG A 36 -10.23 -2.62 2.28
N PHE A 37 -9.24 -3.31 1.73
CA PHE A 37 -8.37 -2.73 0.71
C PHE A 37 -8.67 -3.34 -0.64
N ARG A 38 -8.61 -2.49 -1.67
CA ARG A 38 -8.68 -2.93 -3.06
C ARG A 38 -7.46 -2.41 -3.79
N LEU A 39 -6.81 -3.28 -4.52
CA LEU A 39 -5.67 -2.91 -5.34
C LEU A 39 -6.11 -3.09 -6.79
N ASP A 40 -6.13 -1.98 -7.54
CA ASP A 40 -6.63 -1.96 -8.91
C ASP A 40 -8.03 -2.57 -9.00
N GLY A 41 -8.86 -2.25 -8.01
CA GLY A 41 -10.25 -2.69 -8.01
C GLY A 41 -10.51 -4.07 -7.44
N GLN A 42 -9.48 -4.82 -7.10
CA GLN A 42 -9.65 -6.17 -6.55
C GLN A 42 -9.39 -6.18 -5.06
N VAL A 43 -10.28 -6.85 -4.33
CA VAL A 43 -10.13 -6.97 -2.88
C VAL A 43 -8.84 -7.71 -2.57
N MET A 44 -8.12 -7.17 -1.60
CA MET A 44 -6.82 -7.70 -1.25
C MET A 44 -6.72 -7.80 0.27
N THR A 45 -6.28 -8.95 0.75
CA THR A 45 -6.23 -9.21 2.18
C THR A 45 -4.85 -9.59 2.70
N LYS A 46 -3.86 -9.62 1.83
CA LYS A 46 -2.53 -10.06 2.23
C LYS A 46 -1.60 -8.87 2.42
N PRO A 47 -1.18 -8.58 3.66
CA PRO A 47 -0.34 -7.40 3.93
C PRO A 47 0.99 -7.41 3.18
N HIS A 48 1.51 -8.61 2.92
CA HIS A 48 2.80 -8.73 2.23
C HIS A 48 2.67 -8.60 0.72
N ARG A 49 1.46 -8.39 0.20
CA ARG A 49 1.27 -8.18 -1.23
C ARG A 49 2.15 -7.03 -1.69
N GLN A 50 2.82 -7.22 -2.79
CA GLN A 50 3.68 -6.19 -3.36
C GLN A 50 2.86 -5.19 -4.15
N ALA A 51 3.15 -3.92 -3.96
CA ALA A 51 2.54 -2.85 -4.73
C ALA A 51 3.56 -2.32 -5.72
N LEU A 52 3.06 -1.98 -6.90
CA LEU A 52 3.88 -1.43 -7.97
C LEU A 52 3.49 0.01 -8.22
N CYS A 53 4.44 0.82 -8.66
CA CYS A 53 4.14 2.17 -9.07
C CYS A 53 3.08 2.16 -10.16
N GLY A 54 2.11 3.05 -10.06
CA GLY A 54 1.03 3.14 -11.02
C GLY A 54 -0.23 2.42 -10.59
N GLN A 55 -0.15 1.52 -9.62
CA GLN A 55 -1.35 0.85 -9.13
C GLN A 55 -2.18 1.78 -8.29
N VAL A 56 -3.49 1.58 -8.30
CA VAL A 56 -4.43 2.38 -7.55
C VAL A 56 -4.91 1.60 -6.35
N LEU A 57 -4.77 2.20 -5.18
CA LEU A 57 -5.16 1.59 -3.92
C LEU A 57 -6.40 2.30 -3.41
N THR A 58 -7.43 1.54 -3.09
CA THR A 58 -8.67 2.07 -2.52
C THR A 58 -8.89 1.44 -1.16
N PHE A 59 -9.15 2.25 -0.14
CA PHE A 59 -9.41 1.73 1.18
C PHE A 59 -10.21 2.74 2.01
N VAL A 60 -10.79 2.23 3.08
CA VAL A 60 -11.55 3.06 4.01
C VAL A 60 -10.65 3.38 5.19
N GLN A 61 -10.57 4.66 5.51
CA GLN A 61 -9.83 5.11 6.68
C GLN A 61 -10.78 5.97 7.51
N GLY A 62 -11.17 5.47 8.68
CA GLY A 62 -12.21 6.09 9.45
C GLY A 62 -13.52 6.02 8.71
N ASP A 63 -14.12 7.16 8.45
CA ASP A 63 -15.37 7.24 7.68
C ASP A 63 -15.14 7.74 6.25
N ARG A 64 -13.88 7.73 5.80
CA ARG A 64 -13.53 8.24 4.47
C ARG A 64 -13.01 7.14 3.59
N VAL A 65 -13.40 7.20 2.32
CA VAL A 65 -12.82 6.34 1.29
C VAL A 65 -11.64 7.07 0.68
N ARG A 66 -10.49 6.40 0.67
CA ARG A 66 -9.27 6.96 0.09
C ARG A 66 -8.95 6.22 -1.19
N VAL A 67 -8.68 6.97 -2.23
CA VAL A 67 -8.24 6.41 -3.52
C VAL A 67 -6.89 7.03 -3.81
N ILE A 68 -5.85 6.21 -3.81
CA ILE A 68 -4.49 6.69 -3.88
C ILE A 68 -3.73 5.92 -4.93
N LYS A 69 -3.03 6.66 -5.78
CA LYS A 69 -2.15 6.04 -6.75
C LYS A 69 -0.77 5.90 -6.14
N VAL A 70 -0.18 4.73 -6.28
CA VAL A 70 1.18 4.49 -5.83
C VAL A 70 2.12 5.09 -6.86
N VAL A 71 2.63 6.29 -6.59
CA VAL A 71 3.45 7.00 -7.57
C VAL A 71 4.91 7.05 -7.20
N ALA A 72 5.23 6.85 -5.94
CA ALA A 72 6.60 6.89 -5.50
C ALA A 72 6.82 5.85 -4.42
N ILE A 73 7.87 5.07 -4.56
CA ILE A 73 8.23 4.07 -3.58
C ILE A 73 9.38 4.65 -2.78
N GLY A 74 9.08 5.04 -1.55
CA GLY A 74 10.10 5.60 -0.68
C GLY A 74 11.08 4.55 -0.22
N THR A 75 12.30 4.97 0.04
CA THR A 75 13.31 4.09 0.57
C THR A 75 13.51 4.30 2.06
N ARG A 76 12.93 5.35 2.60
CA ARG A 76 12.97 5.61 4.02
C ARG A 76 11.83 6.54 4.38
N ARG A 77 11.54 6.55 5.65
CA ARG A 77 10.41 7.30 6.14
C ARG A 77 10.78 8.72 6.56
#